data_14be63cc15761d7c8114a941708dddd3
#
_entry.id   14be63cc15761d7c8114a941708dddd3
#
_cell.length_a   1.000
_cell.length_b   1.000
_cell.length_c   1.000
_cell.angle_alpha   90.00
_cell.angle_beta   90.00
_cell.angle_gamma   90.00
#
_symmetry.space_group_name_H-M   'P 1'
#
loop_
_entity.id
_entity.type
_entity.pdbx_description
1 polymer ?
#
loop_
_entity_poly.entity_id
_entity_poly.type
_entity_poly.pdbx_seq_one_letter_code
_entity_poly.pdbx_strand_id
1 'polypeptide(L)'
;MDFALTEEQQLIINTTRNFVEHELYPHEKEVEDTGILRPALIAELKQKAMDAGLYAANMPSEVGGGGLDTLTWILYEKELGKANYALHYNCVVRPSNILMACQGEQRTRYLLPAVRGERTDCLAMSEPGAG
;
A
#
# COMPACT_ATOMS: atom_id res chain seq x y z
N MET A 1 -19.92 21.31 13.80
CA MET A 1 -18.82 20.40 13.40
C MET A 1 -18.92 20.26 11.89
N ASP A 2 -17.88 20.63 11.16
CA ASP A 2 -17.88 20.51 9.69
C ASP A 2 -17.24 19.17 9.33
N PHE A 3 -17.94 18.37 8.54
CA PHE A 3 -17.50 17.07 8.02
C PHE A 3 -17.08 17.14 6.54
N ALA A 4 -16.97 18.37 5.98
CA ALA A 4 -16.51 18.53 4.63
C ALA A 4 -15.06 18.06 4.47
N LEU A 5 -14.80 17.33 3.38
CA LEU A 5 -13.45 16.90 3.03
C LEU A 5 -12.67 18.07 2.45
N THR A 6 -11.38 18.10 2.76
CA THR A 6 -10.45 19.03 2.11
C THR A 6 -10.25 18.68 0.63
N GLU A 7 -9.75 19.61 -0.17
CA GLU A 7 -9.41 19.34 -1.57
C GLU A 7 -8.35 18.25 -1.70
N GLU A 8 -7.38 18.22 -0.79
CA GLU A 8 -6.35 17.17 -0.74
C GLU A 8 -6.95 15.79 -0.43
N GLN A 9 -7.85 15.71 0.55
CA GLN A 9 -8.57 14.46 0.86
C GLN A 9 -9.42 13.99 -0.32
N GLN A 10 -10.10 14.91 -1.01
CA GLN A 10 -10.88 14.56 -2.19
C GLN A 10 -9.99 14.10 -3.34
N LEU A 11 -8.81 14.70 -3.50
CA LEU A 11 -7.83 14.30 -4.52
C LEU A 11 -7.34 12.87 -4.26
N ILE A 12 -6.94 12.53 -3.03
CA ILE A 12 -6.46 11.17 -2.72
C ILE A 12 -7.56 10.13 -2.91
N ILE A 13 -8.80 10.42 -2.51
CA ILE A 13 -9.96 9.55 -2.77
C ILE A 13 -10.12 9.29 -4.26
N ASN A 14 -10.12 10.32 -5.08
CA ASN A 14 -10.33 10.21 -6.53
C ASN A 14 -9.17 9.46 -7.20
N THR A 15 -7.94 9.75 -6.83
CA THR A 15 -6.75 9.07 -7.35
C THR A 15 -6.78 7.59 -7.01
N THR A 16 -7.06 7.25 -5.75
CA THR A 16 -7.14 5.85 -5.31
C THR A 16 -8.28 5.11 -5.99
N ARG A 17 -9.45 5.73 -6.08
CA ARG A 17 -10.61 5.15 -6.79
C ARG A 17 -10.30 4.87 -8.25
N ASN A 18 -9.75 5.85 -8.96
CA ASN A 18 -9.34 5.67 -10.35
C ASN A 18 -8.35 4.53 -10.53
N PHE A 19 -7.37 4.42 -9.63
CA PHE A 19 -6.40 3.32 -9.65
C PHE A 19 -7.09 1.97 -9.46
N VAL A 20 -7.98 1.85 -8.48
CA VAL A 20 -8.75 0.63 -8.24
C VAL A 20 -9.58 0.24 -9.47
N GLU A 21 -10.34 1.18 -10.03
CA GLU A 21 -11.27 0.93 -11.13
C GLU A 21 -10.57 0.57 -12.45
N HIS A 22 -9.43 1.21 -12.74
CA HIS A 22 -8.78 1.05 -14.04
C HIS A 22 -7.59 0.09 -14.01
N GLU A 23 -6.94 -0.06 -12.86
CA GLU A 23 -5.73 -0.87 -12.75
C GLU A 23 -5.95 -2.19 -11.99
N LEU A 24 -6.81 -2.24 -10.97
CA LEU A 24 -7.01 -3.45 -10.18
C LEU A 24 -8.21 -4.28 -10.63
N TYR A 25 -9.38 -3.68 -10.81
CA TYR A 25 -10.61 -4.39 -11.20
C TYR A 25 -10.47 -5.23 -12.48
N PRO A 26 -9.77 -4.79 -13.55
CA PRO A 26 -9.62 -5.60 -14.74
C PRO A 26 -8.99 -6.98 -14.51
N HIS A 27 -8.24 -7.15 -13.42
CA HIS A 27 -7.53 -8.39 -13.09
C HIS A 27 -8.23 -9.25 -12.04
N GLU A 28 -9.29 -8.75 -11.38
CA GLU A 28 -9.96 -9.47 -10.30
C GLU A 28 -10.49 -10.82 -10.74
N LYS A 29 -11.15 -10.87 -11.89
CA LYS A 29 -11.73 -12.13 -12.39
C LYS A 29 -10.66 -13.21 -12.60
N GLU A 30 -9.51 -12.85 -13.19
CA GLU A 30 -8.41 -13.80 -13.38
C GLU A 30 -7.89 -14.33 -12.05
N VAL A 31 -7.68 -13.44 -11.09
CA VAL A 31 -7.17 -13.80 -9.76
C VAL A 31 -8.17 -14.65 -8.97
N GLU A 32 -9.45 -14.31 -9.01
CA GLU A 32 -10.51 -15.09 -8.34
C GLU A 32 -10.66 -16.49 -8.95
N ASP A 33 -10.68 -16.59 -10.30
CA ASP A 33 -10.88 -17.85 -10.99
C ASP A 33 -9.68 -18.80 -10.85
N THR A 34 -8.47 -18.27 -10.78
CA THR A 34 -7.22 -19.07 -10.80
C THR A 34 -6.57 -19.22 -9.42
N GLY A 35 -6.84 -18.30 -8.49
CA GLY A 35 -6.11 -18.20 -7.24
C GLY A 35 -4.64 -17.78 -7.41
N ILE A 36 -4.25 -17.32 -8.61
CA ILE A 36 -2.85 -17.00 -8.94
C ILE A 36 -2.69 -15.53 -9.26
N LEU A 37 -1.79 -14.88 -8.56
CA LEU A 37 -1.34 -13.53 -8.87
C LEU A 37 0.07 -13.61 -9.50
N ARG A 38 0.15 -13.36 -10.79
CA ARG A 38 1.40 -13.51 -11.57
C ARG A 38 2.45 -12.46 -11.15
N PRO A 39 3.73 -12.85 -10.95
CA PRO A 39 4.80 -11.92 -10.55
C PRO A 39 4.97 -10.72 -11.52
N ALA A 40 4.80 -10.93 -12.80
CA ALA A 40 4.88 -9.86 -13.80
C ALA A 40 3.76 -8.83 -13.60
N LEU A 41 2.53 -9.27 -13.29
CA LEU A 41 1.41 -8.38 -13.02
C LEU A 41 1.63 -7.60 -11.71
N ILE A 42 2.16 -8.26 -10.67
CA ILE A 42 2.53 -7.56 -9.41
C ILE A 42 3.53 -6.43 -9.71
N ALA A 43 4.58 -6.72 -10.47
CA ALA A 43 5.61 -5.73 -10.79
C ALA A 43 5.03 -4.54 -11.58
N GLU A 44 4.18 -4.80 -12.58
CA GLU A 44 3.52 -3.78 -13.39
C GLU A 44 2.62 -2.88 -12.53
N LEU A 45 1.69 -3.47 -11.78
CA LEU A 45 0.73 -2.73 -10.96
C LEU A 45 1.42 -1.97 -9.83
N LYS A 46 2.47 -2.55 -9.25
CA LYS A 46 3.30 -1.90 -8.24
C LYS A 46 3.98 -0.64 -8.79
N GLN A 47 4.55 -0.72 -9.99
CA GLN A 47 5.14 0.45 -10.63
C GLN A 47 4.09 1.54 -10.88
N LYS A 48 2.92 1.18 -11.40
CA LYS A 48 1.81 2.12 -11.59
C LYS A 48 1.35 2.76 -10.27
N ALA A 49 1.31 1.98 -9.17
CA ALA A 49 0.97 2.51 -7.85
C ALA A 49 2.02 3.51 -7.34
N MET A 50 3.30 3.25 -7.59
CA MET A 50 4.39 4.19 -7.27
C MET A 50 4.25 5.48 -8.08
N ASP A 51 4.04 5.38 -9.38
CA ASP A 51 3.91 6.51 -10.29
C ASP A 51 2.68 7.38 -9.93
N ALA A 52 1.63 6.76 -9.40
CA ALA A 52 0.44 7.44 -8.91
C ALA A 52 0.58 8.01 -7.48
N GLY A 53 1.72 7.79 -6.80
CA GLY A 53 1.95 8.22 -5.41
C GLY A 53 1.14 7.45 -4.36
N LEU A 54 0.64 6.27 -4.70
CA LEU A 54 -0.19 5.44 -3.80
C LEU A 54 0.62 4.41 -3.00
N TYR A 55 1.86 4.16 -3.39
CA TYR A 55 2.75 3.22 -2.71
C TYR A 55 3.35 3.87 -1.44
N ALA A 56 3.47 3.10 -0.35
CA ALA A 56 4.01 3.56 0.92
C ALA A 56 3.34 4.85 1.46
N ALA A 57 2.07 5.06 1.16
CA ALA A 57 1.31 6.25 1.51
C ALA A 57 1.22 6.49 3.04
N ASN A 58 1.34 5.41 3.84
CA ASN A 58 1.37 5.45 5.30
C ASN A 58 2.72 5.92 5.89
N MET A 59 3.79 5.84 5.13
CA MET A 59 5.12 6.16 5.63
C MET A 59 5.36 7.67 5.60
N PRO A 60 6.13 8.22 6.55
CA PRO A 60 6.47 9.64 6.56
C PRO A 60 7.21 10.09 5.29
N SER A 61 6.99 11.34 4.88
CA SER A 61 7.62 11.92 3.68
C SER A 61 9.15 12.00 3.78
N GLU A 62 9.68 12.17 5.00
CA GLU A 62 11.14 12.21 5.25
C GLU A 62 11.86 10.90 4.91
N VAL A 63 11.14 9.78 4.80
CA VAL A 63 11.70 8.49 4.35
C VAL A 63 11.25 8.11 2.94
N GLY A 64 10.56 9.01 2.26
CA GLY A 64 10.09 8.83 0.89
C GLY A 64 8.66 8.27 0.78
N GLY A 65 7.90 8.27 1.87
CA GLY A 65 6.50 7.88 1.88
C GLY A 65 5.53 9.01 1.55
N GLY A 66 4.24 8.71 1.48
CA GLY A 66 3.18 9.68 1.17
C GLY A 66 2.85 10.65 2.30
N GLY A 67 3.21 10.33 3.55
CA GLY A 67 3.02 11.22 4.70
C GLY A 67 1.55 11.52 5.04
N LEU A 68 0.61 10.64 4.67
CA LEU A 68 -0.80 10.87 4.93
C LEU A 68 -1.10 10.92 6.44
N ASP A 69 -1.89 11.90 6.87
CA ASP A 69 -2.45 11.90 8.21
C ASP A 69 -3.47 10.77 8.39
N THR A 70 -3.84 10.48 9.64
CA THR A 70 -4.70 9.33 9.96
C THR A 70 -6.05 9.37 9.25
N LEU A 71 -6.70 10.54 9.12
CA LEU A 71 -8.01 10.62 8.46
C LEU A 71 -7.86 10.40 6.96
N THR A 72 -6.90 11.06 6.34
CA THR A 72 -6.61 10.91 4.90
C THR A 72 -6.20 9.46 4.59
N TRP A 73 -5.42 8.83 5.47
CA TRP A 73 -5.08 7.42 5.39
C TRP A 73 -6.32 6.51 5.41
N ILE A 74 -7.29 6.74 6.31
CA ILE A 74 -8.52 5.96 6.36
C ILE A 74 -9.35 6.13 5.09
N LEU A 75 -9.42 7.35 4.53
CA LEU A 75 -10.12 7.60 3.28
C LEU A 75 -9.47 6.87 2.10
N TYR A 76 -8.15 6.87 2.04
CA TYR A 76 -7.36 6.09 1.09
C TYR A 76 -7.64 4.58 1.23
N GLU A 77 -7.53 4.00 2.43
CA GLU A 77 -7.77 2.59 2.69
C GLU A 77 -9.21 2.17 2.35
N LYS A 78 -10.18 3.04 2.58
CA LYS A 78 -11.58 2.79 2.21
C LYS A 78 -11.76 2.61 0.70
N GLU A 79 -11.09 3.39 -0.11
CA GLU A 79 -11.15 3.25 -1.57
C GLU A 79 -10.36 2.03 -2.04
N LEU A 80 -9.15 1.83 -1.51
CA LEU A 80 -8.29 0.72 -1.88
C LEU A 80 -8.89 -0.64 -1.51
N GLY A 81 -9.53 -0.74 -0.34
CA GLY A 81 -10.17 -1.96 0.14
C GLY A 81 -11.39 -2.42 -0.63
N LYS A 82 -11.81 -1.70 -1.68
CA LYS A 82 -12.85 -2.16 -2.61
C LYS A 82 -12.33 -3.20 -3.60
N ALA A 83 -11.02 -3.24 -3.83
CA ALA A 83 -10.39 -4.21 -4.71
C ALA A 83 -10.15 -5.55 -4.01
N ASN A 84 -9.98 -6.60 -4.82
CA ASN A 84 -9.55 -7.91 -4.35
C ASN A 84 -8.31 -7.79 -3.46
N TYR A 85 -8.35 -8.48 -2.30
CA TYR A 85 -7.31 -8.40 -1.27
C TYR A 85 -5.91 -8.75 -1.80
N ALA A 86 -5.79 -9.83 -2.60
CA ALA A 86 -4.50 -10.26 -3.12
C ALA A 86 -3.88 -9.19 -4.04
N LEU A 87 -4.70 -8.53 -4.87
CA LEU A 87 -4.25 -7.46 -5.76
C LEU A 87 -3.75 -6.25 -4.97
N HIS A 88 -4.61 -5.64 -4.15
CA HIS A 88 -4.19 -4.40 -3.48
C HIS A 88 -3.10 -4.64 -2.43
N TYR A 89 -3.09 -5.82 -1.76
CA TYR A 89 -2.07 -6.14 -0.75
C TYR A 89 -0.67 -6.31 -1.37
N ASN A 90 -0.57 -6.95 -2.53
CA ASN A 90 0.72 -7.21 -3.17
C ASN A 90 1.19 -6.06 -4.07
N CYS A 91 0.27 -5.30 -4.66
CA CYS A 91 0.62 -4.27 -5.64
C CYS A 91 0.71 -2.87 -5.04
N VAL A 92 -0.15 -2.56 -4.05
CA VAL A 92 -0.17 -1.25 -3.39
C VAL A 92 0.30 -1.41 -1.95
N VAL A 93 1.58 -1.76 -1.79
CA VAL A 93 2.13 -2.16 -0.50
C VAL A 93 2.23 -0.97 0.46
N ARG A 94 1.85 -1.25 1.68
CA ARG A 94 1.97 -0.36 2.84
C ARG A 94 3.02 -0.95 3.78
N PRO A 95 4.29 -0.52 3.69
CA PRO A 95 5.33 -0.99 4.59
C PRO A 95 4.90 -0.84 6.04
N SER A 96 5.24 -1.81 6.89
CA SER A 96 4.86 -1.76 8.30
C SER A 96 5.48 -0.55 9.00
N ASN A 97 4.66 0.20 9.75
CA ASN A 97 5.12 1.35 10.54
C ASN A 97 6.18 1.00 11.58
N ILE A 98 6.31 -0.28 11.97
CA ILE A 98 7.38 -0.75 12.87
C ILE A 98 8.78 -0.49 12.29
N LEU A 99 8.90 -0.41 10.96
CA LEU A 99 10.16 -0.09 10.29
C LEU A 99 10.69 1.30 10.66
N MET A 100 9.84 2.21 11.15
CA MET A 100 10.27 3.51 11.65
C MET A 100 11.13 3.40 12.94
N ALA A 101 11.07 2.27 13.64
CA ALA A 101 11.96 1.98 14.77
C ALA A 101 13.39 1.58 14.37
N CYS A 102 13.64 1.33 13.08
CA CYS A 102 14.95 0.99 12.57
C CYS A 102 16.00 2.10 12.85
N GLN A 103 17.17 1.70 13.33
CA GLN A 103 18.29 2.59 13.63
C GLN A 103 19.57 2.18 12.88
N GLY A 104 20.47 3.15 12.65
CA GLY A 104 21.75 2.89 12.00
C GLY A 104 21.61 2.13 10.68
N GLU A 105 22.34 1.04 10.54
CA GLU A 105 22.31 0.20 9.34
C GLU A 105 20.96 -0.44 9.04
N GLN A 106 20.09 -0.62 10.04
CA GLN A 106 18.75 -1.16 9.82
C GLN A 106 17.93 -0.26 8.90
N ARG A 107 18.11 1.06 8.96
CA ARG A 107 17.40 1.99 8.08
C ARG A 107 17.72 1.74 6.61
N THR A 108 18.99 1.60 6.28
CA THR A 108 19.45 1.37 4.90
C THR A 108 19.15 -0.04 4.42
N ARG A 109 19.12 -1.02 5.33
CA ARG A 109 18.91 -2.43 5.01
C ARG A 109 17.44 -2.83 4.91
N TYR A 110 16.56 -2.22 5.69
CA TYR A 110 15.15 -2.62 5.81
C TYR A 110 14.17 -1.48 5.48
N LEU A 111 14.25 -0.35 6.18
CA LEU A 111 13.29 0.74 6.03
C LEU A 111 13.28 1.34 4.62
N LEU A 112 14.40 1.86 4.18
CA LEU A 112 14.47 2.55 2.88
C LEU A 112 14.17 1.64 1.69
N PRO A 113 14.67 0.39 1.64
CA PRO A 113 14.29 -0.54 0.57
C PRO A 113 12.80 -0.93 0.60
N ALA A 114 12.18 -1.04 1.77
CA ALA A 114 10.74 -1.29 1.87
C ALA A 114 9.91 -0.13 1.32
N VAL A 115 10.25 1.10 1.69
CA VAL A 115 9.57 2.31 1.19
C VAL A 115 9.74 2.49 -0.31
N ARG A 116 10.88 2.06 -0.89
CA ARG A 116 11.14 2.08 -2.33
C ARG A 116 10.55 0.88 -3.09
N GLY A 117 9.86 -0.03 -2.39
CA GLY A 117 9.30 -1.22 -3.01
C GLY A 117 10.31 -2.29 -3.44
N GLU A 118 11.55 -2.18 -3.01
CA GLU A 118 12.62 -3.15 -3.28
C GLU A 118 12.52 -4.39 -2.37
N ARG A 119 11.83 -4.25 -1.24
CA ARG A 119 11.58 -5.32 -0.26
C ARG A 119 10.15 -5.25 0.23
N THR A 120 9.64 -6.42 0.61
CA THR A 120 8.38 -6.57 1.33
C THR A 120 8.64 -7.12 2.72
N ASP A 121 7.82 -6.74 3.68
CA ASP A 121 7.77 -7.30 5.01
C ASP A 121 6.68 -8.39 5.10
N CYS A 122 6.72 -9.19 6.13
CA CYS A 122 5.68 -10.15 6.44
C CYS A 122 5.41 -10.16 7.94
N LEU A 123 4.18 -10.52 8.30
CA LEU A 123 3.78 -10.71 9.68
C LEU A 123 3.89 -12.20 10.05
N ALA A 124 4.70 -12.52 11.05
CA ALA A 124 4.83 -13.86 11.62
C ALA A 124 4.43 -13.82 13.09
N MET A 125 3.17 -14.18 13.39
CA MET A 125 2.61 -14.10 14.73
C MET A 125 2.74 -15.39 15.53
N SER A 126 2.74 -16.55 14.84
CA SER A 126 2.78 -17.85 15.52
C SER A 126 4.18 -18.14 16.07
N GLU A 127 4.25 -18.39 17.35
CA GLU A 127 5.47 -18.79 18.07
C GLU A 127 5.29 -20.18 18.70
N PRO A 128 6.37 -20.96 18.95
CA PRO A 128 6.26 -22.33 19.47
C PRO A 128 5.52 -22.47 20.79
N GLY A 129 5.41 -21.43 21.59
CA GLY A 129 4.73 -21.42 22.88
C GLY A 129 3.43 -20.61 22.91
N ALA A 130 3.02 -20.06 21.80
CA ALA A 130 1.81 -19.23 21.68
C ALA A 130 0.75 -19.98 20.88
N GLY A 131 -0.29 -20.41 21.53
CA GLY A 131 -1.42 -21.11 20.92
C GLY A 131 -2.72 -20.66 21.52
#